data_e0497151c25434079401fc872f6c5a11
#
_entry.id   e0497151c25434079401fc872f6c5a11
#
_cell.length_a   1.000
_cell.length_b   1.000
_cell.length_c   1.000
_cell.angle_alpha   90.00
_cell.angle_beta   90.00
_cell.angle_gamma   90.00
#
_symmetry.space_group_name_H-M   'P 1'
#
loop_
_entity.id
_entity.type
_entity.pdbx_description
1 polymer ?
#
loop_
_entity_poly.entity_id
_entity_poly.type
_entity_poly.pdbx_seq_one_letter_code
_entity_poly.pdbx_strand_id
1 'polypeptide(L)'
;MFSGEYEYKIDSKGRVSIPPKFRSQFADGIVLNKGVDGCIDAYPLPSWNEATNQFQSLPIVRNEKSRRMSRILFSSAFNLELDEQGRIMLPPALRQHAAIKDTLVITGVSNYLEIWSKESWNKEQALIKKETWQIFESAEPHK
;
A
#
# COMPACT_ATOMS: atom_id res chain seq x y z
N MET A 1 -2.36 -10.42 -10.43
CA MET A 1 -2.24 -8.96 -10.66
C MET A 1 -3.37 -8.23 -9.95
N PHE A 2 -3.04 -7.19 -9.24
CA PHE A 2 -4.04 -6.32 -8.61
C PHE A 2 -4.40 -5.18 -9.54
N SER A 3 -5.69 -4.98 -9.78
CA SER A 3 -6.21 -3.94 -10.65
C SER A 3 -7.57 -3.47 -10.16
N GLY A 4 -7.99 -2.32 -10.65
CA GLY A 4 -9.29 -1.77 -10.34
C GLY A 4 -9.31 -0.90 -9.09
N GLU A 5 -10.48 -0.39 -8.78
CA GLU A 5 -10.73 0.56 -7.73
C GLU A 5 -11.99 0.15 -6.98
N TYR A 6 -11.93 0.10 -5.64
CA TYR A 6 -13.00 -0.45 -4.81
C TYR A 6 -13.25 0.46 -3.62
N GLU A 7 -14.50 0.87 -3.42
CA GLU A 7 -14.86 1.72 -2.30
C GLU A 7 -15.45 0.88 -1.17
N TYR A 8 -14.97 1.12 0.04
CA TYR A 8 -15.44 0.45 1.25
C TYR A 8 -15.56 1.43 2.39
N LYS A 9 -16.26 1.01 3.44
CA LYS A 9 -16.29 1.74 4.71
C LYS A 9 -15.52 0.96 5.75
N ILE A 10 -14.75 1.67 6.58
CA ILE A 10 -14.13 1.08 7.75
C ILE A 10 -15.20 0.81 8.80
N ASP A 11 -15.16 -0.33 9.47
CA ASP A 11 -16.16 -0.64 10.49
C ASP A 11 -15.81 0.02 11.84
N SER A 12 -16.71 -0.12 12.83
CA SER A 12 -16.54 0.49 14.14
C SER A 12 -15.32 -0.03 14.91
N LYS A 13 -14.78 -1.19 14.51
CA LYS A 13 -13.59 -1.79 15.12
C LYS A 13 -12.31 -1.52 14.34
N GLY A 14 -12.37 -0.68 13.31
CA GLY A 14 -11.21 -0.36 12.50
C GLY A 14 -10.85 -1.42 11.47
N ARG A 15 -11.79 -2.29 11.10
CA ARG A 15 -11.56 -3.35 10.13
C ARG A 15 -12.00 -2.94 8.74
N VAL A 16 -11.26 -3.41 7.74
CA VAL A 16 -11.48 -3.13 6.32
C VAL A 16 -11.52 -4.44 5.55
N SER A 17 -12.48 -4.59 4.65
CA SER A 17 -12.57 -5.75 3.77
C SER A 17 -11.58 -5.64 2.63
N ILE A 18 -10.87 -6.72 2.36
CA ILE A 18 -10.11 -6.86 1.12
C ILE A 18 -11.07 -7.36 0.04
N PRO A 19 -11.04 -6.80 -1.18
CA PRO A 19 -11.94 -7.27 -2.24
C PRO A 19 -11.86 -8.78 -2.40
N PRO A 20 -13.02 -9.48 -2.46
CA PRO A 20 -13.03 -10.95 -2.46
C PRO A 20 -12.13 -11.60 -3.49
N LYS A 21 -12.05 -11.03 -4.68
CA LYS A 21 -11.21 -11.58 -5.76
C LYS A 21 -9.72 -11.54 -5.48
N PHE A 22 -9.26 -10.78 -4.50
CA PHE A 22 -7.84 -10.67 -4.17
C PHE A 22 -7.46 -11.45 -2.92
N ARG A 23 -8.42 -11.95 -2.16
CA ARG A 23 -8.15 -12.59 -0.85
C ARG A 23 -7.20 -13.78 -0.93
N SER A 24 -7.31 -14.59 -1.98
CA SER A 24 -6.42 -15.74 -2.15
C SER A 24 -4.95 -15.36 -2.31
N GLN A 25 -4.68 -14.16 -2.84
CA GLN A 25 -3.31 -13.68 -3.03
C GLN A 25 -2.64 -13.30 -1.71
N PHE A 26 -3.41 -13.16 -0.64
CA PHE A 26 -2.92 -12.85 0.70
C PHE A 26 -2.93 -14.06 1.64
N ALA A 27 -3.00 -15.26 1.09
CA ALA A 27 -3.05 -16.50 1.89
C ALA A 27 -1.86 -16.65 2.85
N ASP A 28 -0.68 -16.15 2.45
CA ASP A 28 0.54 -16.21 3.26
C ASP A 28 0.73 -15.01 4.17
N GLY A 29 -0.23 -14.09 4.19
CA GLY A 29 -0.18 -12.86 4.97
C GLY A 29 -0.21 -11.61 4.11
N ILE A 30 -0.46 -10.50 4.76
CA ILE A 30 -0.50 -9.18 4.16
C ILE A 30 0.43 -8.24 4.93
N VAL A 31 1.27 -7.51 4.24
CA VAL A 31 2.15 -6.52 4.85
C VAL A 31 1.64 -5.13 4.50
N LEU A 32 1.27 -4.38 5.53
CA LEU A 32 0.85 -3.00 5.41
C LEU A 32 2.01 -2.08 5.74
N ASN A 33 2.16 -1.01 4.97
CA ASN A 33 3.24 -0.05 5.11
C ASN A 33 2.75 1.35 4.77
N LYS A 34 3.42 2.37 5.29
CA LYS A 34 3.15 3.76 4.92
C LYS A 34 3.54 3.98 3.47
N GLY A 35 2.56 4.34 2.65
CA GLY A 35 2.82 4.74 1.27
C GLY A 35 3.42 6.15 1.20
N VAL A 36 4.27 6.37 0.22
CA VAL A 36 4.97 7.65 0.04
C VAL A 36 3.99 8.80 -0.21
N ASP A 37 2.89 8.51 -0.90
CA ASP A 37 1.91 9.53 -1.30
C ASP A 37 0.77 9.71 -0.31
N GLY A 38 0.95 9.28 0.94
CA GLY A 38 -0.06 9.44 1.98
C GLY A 38 -1.13 8.37 2.00
N CYS A 39 -0.90 7.25 1.33
CA CYS A 39 -1.77 6.07 1.39
C CYS A 39 -1.14 4.99 2.25
N ILE A 40 -1.79 3.83 2.33
CA ILE A 40 -1.25 2.62 2.93
C ILE A 40 -0.98 1.65 1.79
N ASP A 41 0.25 1.15 1.68
CA ASP A 41 0.57 0.09 0.74
C ASP A 41 0.27 -1.26 1.38
N ALA A 42 -0.32 -2.17 0.62
CA ALA A 42 -0.68 -3.51 1.09
C ALA A 42 -0.12 -4.55 0.13
N TYR A 43 0.88 -5.31 0.60
CA TYR A 43 1.57 -6.33 -0.19
C TYR A 43 1.22 -7.73 0.27
N PRO A 44 1.06 -8.69 -0.65
CA PRO A 44 1.22 -10.09 -0.28
C PRO A 44 2.62 -10.29 0.32
N LEU A 45 2.75 -11.16 1.32
CA LEU A 45 4.04 -11.37 1.98
C LEU A 45 5.16 -11.74 0.99
N PRO A 46 4.96 -12.66 0.02
CA PRO A 46 6.01 -12.94 -0.96
C PRO A 46 6.41 -11.72 -1.78
N SER A 47 5.46 -10.89 -2.17
CA SER A 47 5.73 -9.67 -2.94
C SER A 47 6.49 -8.63 -2.14
N TRP A 48 6.17 -8.51 -0.85
CA TRP A 48 6.91 -7.64 0.08
C TRP A 48 8.36 -8.09 0.21
N ASN A 49 8.58 -9.39 0.38
CA ASN A 49 9.92 -9.95 0.49
C ASN A 49 10.73 -9.69 -0.78
N GLU A 50 10.13 -9.86 -1.94
CA GLU A 50 10.78 -9.58 -3.22
C GLU A 50 11.09 -8.08 -3.38
N ALA A 51 10.14 -7.22 -3.10
CA ALA A 51 10.30 -5.78 -3.23
C ALA A 51 11.37 -5.20 -2.29
N THR A 52 11.55 -5.80 -1.13
CA THR A 52 12.50 -5.33 -0.10
C THR A 52 13.77 -6.17 0.01
N ASN A 53 13.93 -7.17 -0.83
CA ASN A 53 15.04 -8.11 -0.77
C ASN A 53 16.41 -7.41 -0.75
N GLN A 54 16.60 -6.40 -1.58
CA GLN A 54 17.85 -5.64 -1.63
C GLN A 54 18.20 -4.99 -0.29
N PHE A 55 17.20 -4.65 0.52
CA PHE A 55 17.42 -4.04 1.84
C PHE A 55 17.63 -5.08 2.93
N GLN A 56 17.05 -6.27 2.78
CA GLN A 56 17.22 -7.37 3.74
C GLN A 56 18.58 -8.02 3.66
N SER A 57 19.21 -8.02 2.48
CA SER A 57 20.46 -8.69 2.21
C SER A 57 21.69 -7.78 2.19
N LEU A 58 21.53 -6.51 2.55
CA LEU A 58 22.65 -5.55 2.58
C LEU A 58 23.65 -5.87 3.68
N PRO A 59 24.96 -5.58 3.45
CA PRO A 59 25.97 -5.72 4.49
C PRO A 59 25.63 -4.91 5.74
N ILE A 60 26.11 -5.37 6.90
CA ILE A 60 25.91 -4.69 8.18
C ILE A 60 26.43 -3.26 8.14
N VAL A 61 27.61 -3.05 7.52
CA VAL A 61 28.19 -1.72 7.36
C VAL A 61 27.65 -1.09 6.09
N ARG A 62 26.57 -0.32 6.25
CA ARG A 62 25.92 0.43 5.17
C ARG A 62 26.12 1.92 5.41
N ASN A 63 25.94 2.73 4.36
CA ASN A 63 25.96 4.17 4.54
C ASN A 63 24.71 4.63 5.31
N GLU A 64 24.78 5.84 5.84
CA GLU A 64 23.71 6.43 6.65
C GLU A 64 22.36 6.47 5.91
N LYS A 65 22.39 6.81 4.62
CA LYS A 65 21.19 6.88 3.78
C LYS A 65 20.49 5.52 3.68
N SER A 66 21.26 4.45 3.47
CA SER A 66 20.72 3.09 3.39
C SER A 66 20.10 2.64 4.71
N ARG A 67 20.73 2.99 5.83
CA ARG A 67 20.19 2.67 7.15
C ARG A 67 18.86 3.40 7.40
N ARG A 68 18.77 4.67 6.99
CA ARG A 68 17.53 5.44 7.10
C ARG A 68 16.43 4.87 6.23
N MET A 69 16.75 4.47 5.01
CA MET A 69 15.78 3.82 4.12
C MET A 69 15.22 2.54 4.73
N SER A 70 16.08 1.70 5.32
CA SER A 70 15.63 0.50 6.00
C SER A 70 14.68 0.82 7.15
N ARG A 71 14.98 1.86 7.93
CA ARG A 71 14.11 2.29 9.02
C ARG A 71 12.74 2.75 8.51
N ILE A 72 12.72 3.52 7.43
CA ILE A 72 11.47 3.98 6.80
C ILE A 72 10.63 2.79 6.36
N LEU A 73 11.24 1.83 5.67
CA LEU A 73 10.52 0.68 5.13
C LEU A 73 10.01 -0.28 6.22
N PHE A 74 10.88 -0.65 7.16
CA PHE A 74 10.56 -1.72 8.09
C PHE A 74 9.94 -1.28 9.40
N SER A 75 10.21 -0.07 9.88
CA SER A 75 9.66 0.40 11.14
C SER A 75 8.15 0.63 11.09
N SER A 76 7.59 0.91 9.93
CA SER A 76 6.15 1.13 9.73
C SER A 76 5.45 -0.06 9.08
N ALA A 77 6.13 -1.17 8.88
CA ALA A 77 5.56 -2.36 8.27
C ALA A 77 4.86 -3.23 9.32
N PHE A 78 3.64 -3.65 9.01
CA PHE A 78 2.84 -4.54 9.85
C PHE A 78 2.52 -5.79 9.07
N ASN A 79 2.95 -6.95 9.56
CA ASN A 79 2.65 -8.24 8.97
C ASN A 79 1.39 -8.78 9.64
N LEU A 80 0.30 -8.87 8.88
CA LEU A 80 -1.01 -9.26 9.38
C LEU A 80 -1.56 -10.43 8.57
N GLU A 81 -2.64 -11.02 9.09
CA GLU A 81 -3.40 -12.05 8.40
C GLU A 81 -4.83 -11.57 8.22
N LEU A 82 -5.47 -11.96 7.11
CA LEU A 82 -6.88 -11.72 6.91
C LEU A 82 -7.68 -12.62 7.87
N ASP A 83 -8.78 -12.08 8.40
CA ASP A 83 -9.70 -12.89 9.18
C ASP A 83 -10.52 -13.81 8.25
N GLU A 84 -11.39 -14.64 8.82
CA GLU A 84 -12.22 -15.59 8.05
C GLU A 84 -13.15 -14.92 7.04
N GLN A 85 -13.45 -13.64 7.27
CA GLN A 85 -14.31 -12.85 6.37
C GLN A 85 -13.51 -11.99 5.40
N GLY A 86 -12.19 -12.17 5.34
CA GLY A 86 -11.34 -11.44 4.42
C GLY A 86 -11.08 -9.99 4.84
N ARG A 87 -11.13 -9.71 6.14
CA ARG A 87 -10.90 -8.36 6.66
C ARG A 87 -9.57 -8.27 7.38
N ILE A 88 -9.05 -7.07 7.45
CA ILE A 88 -7.87 -6.72 8.26
C ILE A 88 -8.23 -5.57 9.18
N MET A 89 -7.60 -5.53 10.35
CA MET A 89 -7.68 -4.38 11.24
C MET A 89 -6.57 -3.40 10.86
N LEU A 90 -6.93 -2.19 10.51
CA LEU A 90 -5.92 -1.17 10.19
C LEU A 90 -5.23 -0.73 11.48
N PRO A 91 -3.89 -0.86 11.55
CA PRO A 91 -3.15 -0.31 12.69
C PRO A 91 -3.40 1.19 12.83
N PRO A 92 -3.62 1.70 14.05
CA PRO A 92 -3.92 3.12 14.25
C PRO A 92 -2.91 4.07 13.62
N ALA A 93 -1.63 3.74 13.67
CA ALA A 93 -0.57 4.56 13.07
C ALA A 93 -0.74 4.70 11.55
N LEU A 94 -1.12 3.62 10.87
CA LEU A 94 -1.36 3.65 9.43
C LEU A 94 -2.67 4.35 9.09
N ARG A 95 -3.69 4.10 9.87
CA ARG A 95 -4.98 4.78 9.70
C ARG A 95 -4.82 6.29 9.82
N GLN A 96 -4.04 6.74 10.78
CA GLN A 96 -3.73 8.16 10.98
C GLN A 96 -2.90 8.71 9.81
N HIS A 97 -1.89 7.98 9.37
CA HIS A 97 -1.05 8.36 8.23
C HIS A 97 -1.89 8.63 6.98
N ALA A 98 -2.86 7.75 6.70
CA ALA A 98 -3.71 7.86 5.52
C ALA A 98 -4.96 8.72 5.75
N ALA A 99 -5.13 9.26 6.95
CA ALA A 99 -6.29 10.08 7.33
C ALA A 99 -7.64 9.40 7.05
N ILE A 100 -7.70 8.08 7.27
CA ILE A 100 -8.92 7.30 7.04
C ILE A 100 -9.87 7.48 8.21
N LYS A 101 -11.06 7.99 7.94
CA LYS A 101 -12.12 8.22 8.94
C LYS A 101 -13.28 7.25 8.79
N ASP A 102 -13.90 7.21 7.62
CA ASP A 102 -15.08 6.41 7.34
C ASP A 102 -14.94 5.66 6.02
N THR A 103 -14.96 6.39 4.92
CA THR A 103 -14.90 5.82 3.58
C THR A 103 -13.47 5.78 3.05
N LEU A 104 -13.12 4.67 2.44
CA LEU A 104 -11.81 4.46 1.87
C LEU A 104 -11.90 3.86 0.48
N VAL A 105 -10.83 3.97 -0.27
CA VAL A 105 -10.72 3.39 -1.61
C VAL A 105 -9.50 2.49 -1.66
N ILE A 106 -9.69 1.28 -2.16
CA ILE A 106 -8.61 0.32 -2.40
C ILE A 106 -8.36 0.28 -3.89
N THR A 107 -7.12 0.53 -4.29
CA THR A 107 -6.73 0.51 -5.70
C THR A 107 -5.67 -0.55 -5.96
N GLY A 108 -5.79 -1.23 -7.09
CA GLY A 108 -4.78 -2.19 -7.52
C GLY A 108 -3.64 -1.49 -8.26
N VAL A 109 -2.40 -1.83 -7.90
CA VAL A 109 -1.20 -1.26 -8.50
C VAL A 109 -0.27 -2.39 -8.96
N SER A 110 -0.82 -3.37 -9.67
CA SER A 110 -0.12 -4.54 -10.20
C SER A 110 0.38 -5.51 -9.13
N ASN A 111 1.43 -5.19 -8.39
CA ASN A 111 2.05 -6.10 -7.41
C ASN A 111 1.54 -5.92 -5.98
N TYR A 112 0.80 -4.86 -5.74
CA TYR A 112 0.27 -4.54 -4.41
C TYR A 112 -1.01 -3.72 -4.52
N LEU A 113 -1.65 -3.52 -3.38
CA LEU A 113 -2.82 -2.65 -3.26
C LEU A 113 -2.42 -1.37 -2.54
N GLU A 114 -3.11 -0.27 -2.85
CA GLU A 114 -3.04 0.95 -2.05
C GLU A 114 -4.38 1.20 -1.40
N ILE A 115 -4.34 1.62 -0.13
CA ILE A 115 -5.53 1.98 0.64
C ILE A 115 -5.49 3.47 0.90
N TRP A 116 -6.48 4.19 0.41
CA TRP A 116 -6.56 5.65 0.47
C TRP A 116 -7.79 6.08 1.25
N SER A 117 -7.73 7.22 1.95
CA SER A 117 -8.97 7.88 2.35
C SER A 117 -9.70 8.32 1.07
N LYS A 118 -11.02 8.38 1.12
CA LYS A 118 -11.81 8.84 -0.03
C LYS A 118 -11.41 10.25 -0.46
N GLU A 119 -11.18 11.12 0.50
CA GLU A 119 -10.78 12.50 0.25
C GLU A 119 -9.41 12.59 -0.44
N SER A 120 -8.41 11.87 0.07
CA SER A 120 -7.07 11.85 -0.53
C SER A 120 -7.09 11.22 -1.91
N TRP A 121 -7.88 10.17 -2.11
CA TRP A 121 -8.03 9.52 -3.41
C TRP A 121 -8.62 10.48 -4.45
N ASN A 122 -9.64 11.24 -4.06
CA ASN A 122 -10.24 12.23 -4.95
C ASN A 122 -9.23 13.29 -5.38
N LYS A 123 -8.39 13.74 -4.48
CA LYS A 123 -7.31 14.70 -4.78
C LYS A 123 -6.28 14.10 -5.73
N GLU A 124 -5.88 12.85 -5.48
CA GLU A 124 -4.92 12.15 -6.33
C GLU A 124 -5.47 11.93 -7.73
N GLN A 125 -6.74 11.54 -7.85
CA GLN A 125 -7.39 11.37 -9.15
C GLN A 125 -7.45 12.68 -9.93
N ALA A 126 -7.70 13.80 -9.26
CA ALA A 126 -7.72 15.10 -9.92
C ALA A 126 -6.34 15.47 -10.49
N LEU A 127 -5.26 15.16 -9.75
CA LEU A 127 -3.89 15.36 -10.22
C LEU A 127 -3.57 14.46 -11.39
N ILE A 128 -3.90 13.18 -11.29
CA ILE A 128 -3.67 12.20 -12.36
C ILE A 128 -4.39 12.64 -13.64
N LYS A 129 -5.66 13.04 -13.53
CA LYS A 129 -6.46 13.46 -14.67
C LYS A 129 -5.88 14.69 -15.35
N LYS A 130 -5.41 15.66 -14.55
CA LYS A 130 -4.82 16.88 -15.06
C LYS A 130 -3.49 16.63 -15.78
N GLU A 131 -2.68 15.70 -15.28
CA GLU A 131 -1.31 15.46 -15.73
C GLU A 131 -1.13 14.17 -16.54
N THR A 132 -2.21 13.45 -16.85
CA THR A 132 -2.13 12.13 -17.49
C THR A 132 -1.25 12.12 -18.72
N TRP A 133 -1.43 13.06 -19.63
CA TRP A 133 -0.66 13.11 -20.85
C TRP A 133 0.83 13.34 -20.59
N GLN A 134 1.15 14.27 -19.71
CA GLN A 134 2.53 14.58 -19.36
C GLN A 134 3.21 13.40 -18.66
N ILE A 135 2.47 12.69 -17.81
CA ILE A 135 2.98 11.51 -17.10
C ILE A 135 3.39 10.42 -18.10
N PHE A 136 2.51 10.08 -19.04
CA PHE A 136 2.81 9.06 -20.04
C PHE A 136 3.93 9.49 -20.98
N GLU A 137 3.96 10.75 -21.37
CA GLU A 137 5.01 11.28 -22.22
C GLU A 137 6.39 11.19 -21.55
N SER A 138 6.49 11.55 -20.28
CA SER A 138 7.73 11.49 -19.52
C SER A 138 8.19 10.06 -19.21
N ALA A 139 7.28 9.09 -19.22
CA ALA A 139 7.56 7.69 -18.92
C ALA A 139 8.04 6.90 -20.14
N GLU A 140 8.02 7.49 -21.34
CA GLU A 140 8.50 6.80 -22.55
C GLU A 140 9.98 6.46 -22.42
N PRO A 141 10.36 5.21 -22.77
CA PRO A 141 11.77 4.83 -22.71
C PRO A 141 12.60 5.67 -23.67
N HIS A 142 13.72 6.17 -23.20
CA HIS A 142 14.69 6.86 -24.03
C HIS A 142 15.36 5.84 -24.96
N LYS A 143 15.32 6.11 -26.23
CA LYS A 143 15.97 5.25 -27.22
C LYS A 143 17.43 5.63 -27.34
#